data_7f084460ae19e05965cb2044a38a7e38
#
_entry.id   7f084460ae19e05965cb2044a38a7e38
#
_cell.length_a   1.000
_cell.length_b   1.000
_cell.length_c   1.000
_cell.angle_alpha   90.00
_cell.angle_beta   90.00
_cell.angle_gamma   90.00
#
_symmetry.space_group_name_H-M   'P 1'
#
loop_
_entity.id
_entity.type
_entity.pdbx_description
1 polymer ?
#
loop_
_entity_poly.entity_id
_entity_poly.type
_entity_poly.pdbx_seq_one_letter_code
_entity_poly.pdbx_strand_id
1 'polypeptide(L)'
;MRLRRCAVTVALVVVAATGCGAEAPDYQSVWTTSSTTPPPTDTAAPKPIAQYLEEAGVTGNPVAPEKLTDLTVTMPTPKGWTQYSNPSFSPGTRVIAKGDTYPTAMLMVFRLTGNFDVNEAIKHGYADAELSQNFKRLNASSDNWKGFPSSMIEGSYDLNGSRMHSYNRIVIATGAPPAKQRYLVQFTVTGYAEKAAEEAPDIEAIIGGFNVALPPPPPK
;
A
#
# COMPACT_ATOMS: atom_id res chain seq x y z
N MET A 1 6.19 -51.51 60.48
CA MET A 1 5.81 -50.12 60.37
C MET A 1 6.21 -49.66 58.93
N ARG A 2 5.22 -49.67 58.01
CA ARG A 2 5.47 -49.34 56.56
C ARG A 2 4.91 -47.96 56.25
N LEU A 3 5.81 -46.99 55.96
CA LEU A 3 5.41 -45.66 55.49
C LEU A 3 4.99 -45.77 54.04
N ARG A 4 3.73 -45.42 53.76
CA ARG A 4 3.24 -45.15 52.39
C ARG A 4 3.57 -43.71 51.98
N ARG A 5 4.36 -43.55 50.91
CA ARG A 5 4.62 -42.27 50.25
C ARG A 5 3.43 -41.96 49.34
N CYS A 6 2.70 -40.87 49.60
CA CYS A 6 1.73 -40.30 48.68
C CYS A 6 2.47 -39.45 47.67
N ALA A 7 2.37 -39.80 46.39
CA ALA A 7 2.82 -38.95 45.30
C ALA A 7 1.69 -37.97 44.92
N VAL A 8 1.92 -36.68 45.07
CA VAL A 8 1.01 -35.63 44.64
C VAL A 8 1.39 -35.29 43.22
N THR A 9 0.51 -35.63 42.27
CA THR A 9 0.65 -35.27 40.85
C THR A 9 0.03 -33.89 40.67
N VAL A 10 0.88 -32.88 40.44
CA VAL A 10 0.44 -31.53 40.06
C VAL A 10 0.14 -31.54 38.58
N ALA A 11 -1.11 -31.46 38.21
CA ALA A 11 -1.55 -31.26 36.84
C ALA A 11 -1.35 -29.78 36.46
N LEU A 12 -0.40 -29.52 35.59
CA LEU A 12 -0.17 -28.19 34.99
C LEU A 12 -1.23 -27.96 33.91
N VAL A 13 -2.24 -27.15 34.19
CA VAL A 13 -3.21 -26.69 33.19
C VAL A 13 -2.55 -25.57 32.38
N VAL A 14 -2.10 -25.91 31.17
CA VAL A 14 -1.67 -24.88 30.16
C VAL A 14 -2.94 -24.28 29.57
N VAL A 15 -3.30 -23.08 30.01
CA VAL A 15 -4.32 -22.26 29.35
C VAL A 15 -3.68 -21.69 28.09
N ALA A 16 -3.97 -22.29 26.93
CA ALA A 16 -3.68 -21.70 25.65
C ALA A 16 -4.63 -20.49 25.46
N ALA A 17 -4.13 -19.30 25.71
CA ALA A 17 -4.80 -18.07 25.29
C ALA A 17 -4.74 -18.01 23.75
N THR A 18 -5.80 -18.46 23.08
CA THR A 18 -6.06 -18.13 21.68
C THR A 18 -6.42 -16.65 21.62
N GLY A 19 -5.40 -15.81 21.46
CA GLY A 19 -5.58 -14.41 21.11
C GLY A 19 -6.15 -14.37 19.69
N CYS A 20 -7.44 -14.07 19.54
CA CYS A 20 -7.98 -13.53 18.30
C CYS A 20 -7.35 -12.14 18.11
N GLY A 21 -6.13 -12.09 17.58
CA GLY A 21 -5.57 -10.87 17.04
C GLY A 21 -6.35 -10.55 15.78
N ALA A 22 -6.97 -9.38 15.70
CA ALA A 22 -7.50 -8.86 14.43
C ALA A 22 -6.36 -8.91 13.42
N GLU A 23 -6.55 -9.64 12.33
CA GLU A 23 -5.55 -9.81 11.27
C GLU A 23 -5.36 -8.43 10.62
N ALA A 24 -4.15 -7.89 10.72
CA ALA A 24 -3.86 -6.58 10.14
C ALA A 24 -4.10 -6.63 8.63
N PRO A 25 -4.69 -5.57 8.04
CA PRO A 25 -4.86 -5.47 6.60
C PRO A 25 -3.52 -5.69 5.87
N ASP A 26 -3.53 -6.50 4.81
CA ASP A 26 -2.34 -6.74 3.99
C ASP A 26 -2.08 -5.50 3.11
N TYR A 27 -1.13 -4.67 3.56
CA TYR A 27 -0.70 -3.49 2.84
C TYR A 27 0.57 -3.78 2.06
N GLN A 28 0.45 -3.88 0.76
CA GLN A 28 1.60 -4.07 -0.11
C GLN A 28 2.25 -2.73 -0.45
N SER A 29 3.43 -2.49 0.11
CA SER A 29 4.34 -1.44 -0.35
C SER A 29 5.15 -1.97 -1.54
N VAL A 30 5.38 -1.13 -2.55
CA VAL A 30 6.26 -1.48 -3.69
C VAL A 30 7.68 -1.83 -3.26
N TRP A 31 8.09 -1.44 -2.04
CA TRP A 31 9.41 -1.71 -1.45
C TRP A 31 9.43 -2.80 -0.37
N THR A 32 8.28 -3.39 -0.03
CA THR A 32 8.20 -4.55 0.87
C THR A 32 7.91 -5.80 0.06
N THR A 33 8.88 -6.29 -0.67
CA THR A 33 8.78 -7.56 -1.39
C THR A 33 8.95 -8.72 -0.43
N SER A 34 7.86 -9.40 -0.09
CA SER A 34 7.94 -10.81 0.29
C SER A 34 8.23 -11.59 -0.98
N SER A 35 9.45 -12.13 -1.10
CA SER A 35 9.85 -12.99 -2.21
C SER A 35 9.00 -14.26 -2.21
N THR A 36 7.90 -14.25 -2.93
CA THR A 36 7.19 -15.47 -3.31
C THR A 36 7.58 -15.77 -4.75
N THR A 37 8.38 -16.80 -4.96
CA THR A 37 8.77 -17.28 -6.29
C THR A 37 7.52 -17.70 -7.06
N PRO A 38 7.19 -17.08 -8.22
CA PRO A 38 6.06 -17.49 -9.03
C PRO A 38 6.35 -18.82 -9.76
N PRO A 39 5.33 -19.64 -10.04
CA PRO A 39 5.49 -20.81 -10.91
C PRO A 39 5.76 -20.37 -12.36
N PRO A 40 6.56 -21.15 -13.13
CA PRO A 40 6.92 -20.78 -14.49
C PRO A 40 5.73 -20.97 -15.43
N THR A 41 5.25 -19.87 -16.01
CA THR A 41 4.36 -19.85 -17.15
C THR A 41 5.03 -19.05 -18.26
N ASP A 42 4.97 -19.49 -19.51
CA ASP A 42 5.67 -18.97 -20.70
C ASP A 42 5.32 -17.50 -21.12
N THR A 43 4.57 -16.79 -20.31
CA THR A 43 4.41 -15.32 -20.39
C THR A 43 5.20 -14.75 -19.22
N ALA A 44 6.23 -13.98 -19.48
CA ALA A 44 7.04 -13.35 -18.42
C ALA A 44 6.11 -12.66 -17.43
N ALA A 45 6.22 -13.04 -16.14
CA ALA A 45 5.41 -12.44 -15.08
C ALA A 45 5.56 -10.92 -15.09
N PRO A 46 4.50 -10.15 -14.79
CA PRO A 46 4.58 -8.70 -14.69
C PRO A 46 5.72 -8.30 -13.74
N LYS A 47 6.59 -7.38 -14.18
CA LYS A 47 7.72 -6.90 -13.36
C LYS A 47 7.24 -5.76 -12.48
N PRO A 48 7.29 -5.87 -11.13
CA PRO A 48 6.97 -4.79 -10.21
C PRO A 48 7.81 -3.53 -10.45
N ILE A 49 7.22 -2.36 -10.21
CA ILE A 49 7.92 -1.08 -10.42
C ILE A 49 9.16 -0.94 -9.51
N ALA A 50 9.11 -1.46 -8.29
CA ALA A 50 10.27 -1.48 -7.40
C ALA A 50 11.43 -2.27 -7.99
N GLN A 51 11.15 -3.47 -8.51
CA GLN A 51 12.16 -4.31 -9.16
C GLN A 51 12.77 -3.61 -10.39
N TYR A 52 11.94 -2.98 -11.22
CA TYR A 52 12.43 -2.19 -12.37
C TYR A 52 13.39 -1.08 -11.92
N LEU A 53 13.01 -0.33 -10.88
CA LEU A 53 13.81 0.77 -10.34
C LEU A 53 15.13 0.26 -9.72
N GLU A 54 15.09 -0.82 -8.98
CA GLU A 54 16.29 -1.47 -8.40
C GLU A 54 17.25 -1.96 -9.48
N GLU A 55 16.76 -2.61 -10.52
CA GLU A 55 17.57 -3.05 -11.67
C GLU A 55 18.19 -1.87 -12.42
N ALA A 56 17.54 -0.70 -12.42
CA ALA A 56 18.09 0.55 -12.95
C ALA A 56 19.07 1.26 -11.98
N GLY A 57 19.36 0.65 -10.82
CA GLY A 57 20.23 1.24 -9.79
C GLY A 57 19.59 2.40 -9.03
N VAL A 58 18.26 2.47 -9.00
CA VAL A 58 17.50 3.48 -8.25
C VAL A 58 17.16 2.97 -6.86
N THR A 59 17.37 3.79 -5.85
CA THR A 59 16.96 3.50 -4.48
C THR A 59 15.77 4.37 -4.08
N GLY A 60 14.80 3.77 -3.35
CA GLY A 60 13.62 4.45 -2.80
C GLY A 60 13.70 4.51 -1.28
N ASN A 61 13.77 5.72 -0.72
CA ASN A 61 13.78 5.94 0.73
C ASN A 61 12.41 6.45 1.18
N PRO A 62 11.73 5.76 2.11
CA PRO A 62 10.42 6.18 2.59
C PRO A 62 10.51 7.55 3.28
N VAL A 63 9.54 8.41 3.00
CA VAL A 63 9.43 9.74 3.58
C VAL A 63 7.97 10.05 3.91
N ALA A 64 7.74 10.61 5.11
CA ALA A 64 6.41 11.02 5.50
C ALA A 64 5.93 12.22 4.64
N PRO A 65 4.70 12.19 4.10
CA PRO A 65 4.18 13.26 3.24
C PRO A 65 4.32 14.66 3.82
N GLU A 66 4.12 14.83 5.13
CA GLU A 66 4.24 16.11 5.83
C GLU A 66 5.69 16.61 6.00
N LYS A 67 6.69 15.78 5.68
CA LYS A 67 8.11 16.18 5.69
C LYS A 67 8.61 16.64 4.32
N LEU A 68 7.74 16.60 3.31
CA LEU A 68 8.09 17.09 1.98
C LEU A 68 8.04 18.62 1.97
N THR A 69 9.08 19.25 1.43
CA THR A 69 9.20 20.72 1.34
C THR A 69 9.01 21.23 -0.09
N ASP A 70 9.18 20.36 -1.07
CA ASP A 70 9.17 20.66 -2.49
C ASP A 70 8.02 19.96 -3.26
N LEU A 71 7.21 19.18 -2.55
CA LEU A 71 6.03 18.50 -3.07
C LEU A 71 4.95 18.44 -1.99
N THR A 72 3.70 18.63 -2.37
CA THR A 72 2.53 18.40 -1.49
C THR A 72 1.85 17.11 -1.90
N VAL A 73 1.70 16.18 -0.96
CA VAL A 73 0.99 14.92 -1.17
C VAL A 73 -0.01 14.74 -0.05
N THR A 74 -1.30 14.66 -0.38
CA THR A 74 -2.37 14.58 0.61
C THR A 74 -3.44 13.57 0.23
N MET A 75 -4.10 13.03 1.24
CA MET A 75 -5.25 12.15 1.15
C MET A 75 -6.30 12.65 2.15
N PRO A 76 -7.57 12.83 1.73
CA PRO A 76 -8.63 13.27 2.65
C PRO A 76 -8.99 12.15 3.62
N THR A 77 -9.55 12.55 4.76
CA THR A 77 -10.11 11.64 5.77
C THR A 77 -11.61 11.93 5.91
N PRO A 78 -12.49 11.15 5.30
CA PRO A 78 -13.93 11.31 5.42
C PRO A 78 -14.43 11.12 6.85
N LYS A 79 -15.65 11.57 7.11
CA LYS A 79 -16.30 11.36 8.41
C LYS A 79 -16.43 9.87 8.72
N GLY A 80 -16.05 9.47 9.92
CA GLY A 80 -16.08 8.08 10.38
C GLY A 80 -14.84 7.25 10.01
N TRP A 81 -13.91 7.83 9.24
CA TRP A 81 -12.59 7.25 9.03
C TRP A 81 -11.61 7.78 10.07
N THR A 82 -10.71 6.94 10.52
CA THR A 82 -9.68 7.28 11.51
C THR A 82 -8.30 6.84 11.04
N GLN A 83 -7.27 7.47 11.57
CA GLN A 83 -5.91 7.03 11.32
C GLN A 83 -5.70 5.62 11.88
N TYR A 84 -5.18 4.74 11.02
CA TYR A 84 -4.79 3.38 11.39
C TYR A 84 -3.27 3.28 11.44
N SER A 85 -2.75 2.72 12.52
CA SER A 85 -1.30 2.56 12.74
C SER A 85 -0.95 1.10 12.97
N ASN A 86 0.12 0.65 12.36
CA ASN A 86 0.66 -0.70 12.56
C ASN A 86 2.20 -0.61 12.63
N PRO A 87 2.85 -1.23 13.63
CA PRO A 87 4.32 -1.22 13.75
C PRO A 87 5.07 -1.78 12.54
N SER A 88 4.40 -2.62 11.75
CA SER A 88 4.98 -3.23 10.54
C SER A 88 5.01 -2.29 9.33
N PHE A 89 4.36 -1.11 9.42
CA PHE A 89 4.40 -0.17 8.30
C PHE A 89 5.76 0.50 8.17
N SER A 90 6.17 0.72 6.92
CA SER A 90 7.33 1.55 6.62
C SER A 90 7.18 2.94 7.24
N PRO A 91 8.27 3.55 7.73
CA PRO A 91 8.23 4.90 8.28
C PRO A 91 7.58 5.89 7.31
N GLY A 92 6.67 6.72 7.82
CA GLY A 92 5.98 7.73 7.01
C GLY A 92 4.76 7.26 6.24
N THR A 93 4.42 5.97 6.29
CA THR A 93 3.15 5.47 5.74
C THR A 93 1.96 6.13 6.43
N ARG A 94 0.97 6.56 5.65
CA ARG A 94 -0.31 7.08 6.14
C ARG A 94 -1.41 6.11 5.76
N VAL A 95 -2.15 5.64 6.77
CA VAL A 95 -3.30 4.77 6.56
C VAL A 95 -4.49 5.33 7.30
N ILE A 96 -5.63 5.34 6.65
CA ILE A 96 -6.92 5.57 7.28
C ILE A 96 -7.81 4.35 7.06
N ALA A 97 -8.68 4.07 8.01
CA ALA A 97 -9.64 2.96 7.97
C ALA A 97 -11.01 3.40 8.47
N LYS A 98 -12.04 2.72 7.99
CA LYS A 98 -13.40 2.82 8.52
C LYS A 98 -13.68 1.56 9.34
N GLY A 99 -13.52 1.66 10.66
CA GLY A 99 -13.56 0.50 11.55
C GLY A 99 -12.19 -0.12 11.82
N ASP A 100 -12.16 -1.41 12.15
CA ASP A 100 -10.95 -2.06 12.66
C ASP A 100 -10.04 -2.65 11.57
N THR A 101 -10.56 -2.86 10.36
CA THR A 101 -9.82 -3.46 9.25
C THR A 101 -10.10 -2.74 7.93
N TYR A 102 -11.02 -3.24 7.11
CA TYR A 102 -11.42 -2.66 5.83
C TYR A 102 -12.77 -1.92 5.94
N PRO A 103 -13.01 -0.90 5.07
CA PRO A 103 -12.11 -0.41 4.03
C PRO A 103 -10.98 0.44 4.57
N THR A 104 -9.88 0.47 3.81
CA THR A 104 -8.68 1.24 4.14
C THR A 104 -8.20 2.06 2.95
N ALA A 105 -7.56 3.18 3.24
CA ALA A 105 -6.79 3.92 2.24
C ALA A 105 -5.38 4.17 2.75
N MET A 106 -4.39 3.84 1.93
CA MET A 106 -2.98 3.92 2.26
C MET A 106 -2.24 4.84 1.30
N LEU A 107 -1.37 5.66 1.86
CA LEU A 107 -0.50 6.57 1.13
C LEU A 107 0.95 6.36 1.59
N MET A 108 1.83 6.08 0.64
CA MET A 108 3.26 5.99 0.83
C MET A 108 3.99 6.89 -0.15
N VAL A 109 5.08 7.48 0.29
CA VAL A 109 5.96 8.30 -0.55
C VAL A 109 7.40 7.84 -0.36
N PHE A 110 8.10 7.66 -1.48
CA PHE A 110 9.51 7.30 -1.50
C PHE A 110 10.30 8.36 -2.26
N ARG A 111 11.36 8.86 -1.65
CA ARG A 111 12.35 9.68 -2.33
C ARG A 111 13.22 8.79 -3.19
N LEU A 112 13.27 9.05 -4.49
CA LEU A 112 14.04 8.27 -5.45
C LEU A 112 15.42 8.89 -5.66
N THR A 113 16.47 8.06 -5.63
CA THR A 113 17.84 8.47 -5.94
C THR A 113 18.39 7.55 -7.02
N GLY A 114 18.82 8.11 -8.14
CA GLY A 114 19.31 7.41 -9.32
C GLY A 114 18.70 7.95 -10.60
N ASN A 115 19.20 7.49 -11.75
CA ASN A 115 18.69 7.86 -13.07
C ASN A 115 17.84 6.73 -13.64
N PHE A 116 16.68 7.08 -14.17
CA PHE A 116 15.76 6.14 -14.81
C PHE A 116 14.83 6.88 -15.79
N ASP A 117 14.27 6.13 -16.72
CA ASP A 117 13.20 6.63 -17.59
C ASP A 117 11.86 6.54 -16.84
N VAL A 118 11.25 7.70 -16.61
CA VAL A 118 9.97 7.82 -15.90
C VAL A 118 8.82 7.18 -16.68
N ASN A 119 8.80 7.34 -18.00
CA ASN A 119 7.74 6.78 -18.85
C ASN A 119 7.83 5.25 -18.91
N GLU A 120 9.05 4.71 -18.90
CA GLU A 120 9.23 3.27 -18.82
C GLU A 120 8.84 2.74 -17.44
N ALA A 121 9.31 3.40 -16.35
CA ALA A 121 8.97 3.00 -14.99
C ALA A 121 7.45 2.92 -14.74
N ILE A 122 6.68 3.89 -15.22
CA ILE A 122 5.22 3.93 -15.04
C ILE A 122 4.50 2.73 -15.66
N LYS A 123 5.03 2.13 -16.73
CA LYS A 123 4.44 0.91 -17.34
C LYS A 123 4.42 -0.28 -16.38
N HIS A 124 5.30 -0.28 -15.39
CA HIS A 124 5.40 -1.30 -14.36
C HIS A 124 4.47 -1.09 -13.16
N GLY A 125 3.72 0.01 -13.12
CA GLY A 125 2.89 0.37 -11.97
C GLY A 125 1.64 -0.50 -11.77
N TYR A 126 1.31 -1.39 -12.71
CA TYR A 126 0.20 -2.34 -12.61
C TYR A 126 0.61 -3.69 -12.00
N ALA A 127 1.90 -3.99 -12.06
CA ALA A 127 2.41 -5.35 -11.85
C ALA A 127 2.06 -5.91 -10.46
N ASP A 128 2.20 -5.10 -9.40
CA ASP A 128 1.90 -5.56 -8.03
C ASP A 128 0.44 -5.99 -7.88
N ALA A 129 -0.49 -5.24 -8.47
CA ALA A 129 -1.91 -5.62 -8.46
C ALA A 129 -2.17 -6.88 -9.29
N GLU A 130 -1.56 -6.99 -10.48
CA GLU A 130 -1.75 -8.11 -11.39
C GLU A 130 -1.17 -9.43 -10.84
N LEU A 131 -0.20 -9.35 -9.94
CA LEU A 131 0.38 -10.50 -9.22
C LEU A 131 -0.49 -10.99 -8.06
N SER A 132 -1.51 -10.24 -7.67
CA SER A 132 -2.42 -10.65 -6.59
C SER A 132 -3.23 -11.90 -6.98
N GLN A 133 -3.56 -12.74 -6.00
CA GLN A 133 -4.24 -14.01 -6.23
C GLN A 133 -5.59 -13.82 -6.92
N ASN A 134 -5.79 -14.51 -8.06
CA ASN A 134 -7.01 -14.44 -8.85
C ASN A 134 -7.41 -12.99 -9.23
N PHE A 135 -6.44 -12.14 -9.52
CA PHE A 135 -6.70 -10.76 -9.89
C PHE A 135 -7.60 -10.66 -11.12
N LYS A 136 -8.63 -9.82 -11.03
CA LYS A 136 -9.52 -9.47 -12.14
C LYS A 136 -9.50 -7.96 -12.32
N ARG A 137 -8.91 -7.50 -13.42
CA ARG A 137 -8.87 -6.07 -13.78
C ARG A 137 -10.27 -5.59 -14.12
N LEU A 138 -10.68 -4.48 -13.52
CA LEU A 138 -11.93 -3.77 -13.81
C LEU A 138 -11.66 -2.52 -14.64
N ASN A 139 -10.61 -1.77 -14.29
CA ASN A 139 -10.24 -0.54 -14.96
C ASN A 139 -8.72 -0.33 -14.90
N ALA A 140 -8.15 0.43 -15.86
CA ALA A 140 -6.76 0.86 -15.82
C ALA A 140 -6.58 2.12 -16.67
N SER A 141 -5.63 2.99 -16.28
CA SER A 141 -5.25 4.21 -17.00
C SER A 141 -3.78 4.51 -16.80
N SER A 142 -3.13 4.96 -17.86
CA SER A 142 -1.77 5.53 -17.83
C SER A 142 -1.77 7.05 -17.99
N ASP A 143 -2.92 7.71 -17.81
CA ASP A 143 -3.04 9.14 -17.89
C ASP A 143 -2.31 9.82 -16.73
N ASN A 144 -1.75 11.01 -17.00
CA ASN A 144 -1.13 11.81 -15.97
C ASN A 144 -2.11 12.14 -14.85
N TRP A 145 -1.65 12.02 -13.60
CA TRP A 145 -2.40 12.47 -12.43
C TRP A 145 -1.90 13.84 -11.98
N LYS A 146 -2.80 14.83 -12.03
CA LYS A 146 -2.47 16.22 -11.64
C LYS A 146 -1.20 16.78 -12.34
N GLY A 147 -0.96 16.34 -13.57
CA GLY A 147 0.19 16.77 -14.38
C GLY A 147 1.46 15.92 -14.22
N PHE A 148 1.45 14.90 -13.35
CA PHE A 148 2.58 13.98 -13.16
C PHE A 148 2.32 12.63 -13.85
N PRO A 149 3.35 11.98 -14.42
CA PRO A 149 3.26 10.62 -14.95
C PRO A 149 2.66 9.67 -13.91
N SER A 150 1.66 8.90 -14.31
CA SER A 150 1.00 7.98 -13.40
C SER A 150 0.49 6.72 -14.10
N SER A 151 0.26 5.68 -13.31
CA SER A 151 -0.52 4.50 -13.67
C SER A 151 -1.59 4.24 -12.61
N MET A 152 -2.76 3.81 -13.04
CA MET A 152 -3.87 3.45 -12.16
C MET A 152 -4.44 2.13 -12.61
N ILE A 153 -4.63 1.22 -11.67
CA ILE A 153 -5.32 -0.03 -11.90
C ILE A 153 -6.35 -0.27 -10.79
N GLU A 154 -7.53 -0.67 -11.21
CA GLU A 154 -8.62 -1.06 -10.33
C GLU A 154 -9.00 -2.50 -10.64
N GLY A 155 -9.26 -3.28 -9.61
CA GLY A 155 -9.59 -4.67 -9.78
C GLY A 155 -10.03 -5.34 -8.50
N SER A 156 -10.27 -6.65 -8.60
CA SER A 156 -10.58 -7.47 -7.45
C SER A 156 -9.66 -8.69 -7.39
N TYR A 157 -9.37 -9.16 -6.19
CA TYR A 157 -8.46 -10.28 -5.94
C TYR A 157 -8.88 -11.04 -4.68
N ASP A 158 -8.32 -12.24 -4.48
CA ASP A 158 -8.62 -13.03 -3.30
C ASP A 158 -7.54 -12.81 -2.22
N LEU A 159 -7.99 -12.55 -0.98
CA LEU A 159 -7.14 -12.39 0.18
C LEU A 159 -7.79 -13.06 1.39
N ASN A 160 -7.08 -14.00 2.04
CA ASN A 160 -7.53 -14.69 3.25
C ASN A 160 -8.98 -15.24 3.17
N GLY A 161 -9.35 -15.80 2.01
CA GLY A 161 -10.68 -16.35 1.76
C GLY A 161 -11.77 -15.33 1.45
N SER A 162 -11.45 -14.05 1.39
CA SER A 162 -12.37 -12.97 1.02
C SER A 162 -12.04 -12.42 -0.37
N ARG A 163 -13.08 -11.98 -1.09
CA ARG A 163 -12.91 -11.23 -2.34
C ARG A 163 -12.74 -9.76 -2.01
N MET A 164 -11.58 -9.20 -2.36
CA MET A 164 -11.26 -7.79 -2.17
C MET A 164 -11.50 -6.99 -3.44
N HIS A 165 -11.79 -5.71 -3.28
CA HIS A 165 -11.79 -4.70 -4.33
C HIS A 165 -10.71 -3.69 -4.01
N SER A 166 -9.86 -3.33 -4.98
CA SER A 166 -8.80 -2.36 -4.79
C SER A 166 -8.68 -1.37 -5.94
N TYR A 167 -8.37 -0.14 -5.58
CA TYR A 167 -7.91 0.92 -6.46
C TYR A 167 -6.45 1.23 -6.11
N ASN A 168 -5.56 1.12 -7.09
CA ASN A 168 -4.13 1.39 -6.92
C ASN A 168 -3.69 2.48 -7.88
N ARG A 169 -2.97 3.48 -7.39
CA ARG A 169 -2.36 4.52 -8.23
C ARG A 169 -0.90 4.73 -7.83
N ILE A 170 -0.05 4.68 -8.83
CA ILE A 170 1.35 5.06 -8.75
C ILE A 170 1.52 6.40 -9.46
N VAL A 171 2.22 7.34 -8.83
CA VAL A 171 2.59 8.63 -9.42
C VAL A 171 4.10 8.82 -9.27
N ILE A 172 4.80 9.17 -10.35
CA ILE A 172 6.19 9.61 -10.29
C ILE A 172 6.19 11.13 -10.40
N ALA A 173 6.38 11.78 -9.25
CA ALA A 173 6.36 13.23 -9.15
C ALA A 173 7.78 13.80 -9.10
N THR A 174 7.97 14.98 -9.72
CA THR A 174 9.18 15.78 -9.56
C THR A 174 8.84 17.00 -8.73
N GLY A 175 9.53 17.18 -7.62
CA GLY A 175 9.36 18.30 -6.71
C GLY A 175 9.80 19.63 -7.31
N ALA A 176 9.48 20.72 -6.60
CA ALA A 176 9.81 22.08 -7.02
C ALA A 176 11.33 22.32 -7.12
N PRO A 177 11.77 23.29 -7.96
CA PRO A 177 13.15 23.76 -7.95
C PRO A 177 13.58 24.28 -6.55
N PRO A 178 14.88 24.29 -6.24
CA PRO A 178 16.01 23.96 -7.14
C PRO A 178 16.32 22.49 -7.24
N ALA A 179 15.96 21.64 -6.24
CA ALA A 179 16.40 20.26 -6.15
C ALA A 179 15.76 19.36 -7.22
N LYS A 180 14.50 19.62 -7.61
CA LYS A 180 13.72 18.79 -8.54
C LYS A 180 13.79 17.31 -8.16
N GLN A 181 13.65 17.02 -6.87
CA GLN A 181 13.71 15.68 -6.32
C GLN A 181 12.60 14.82 -6.91
N ARG A 182 12.91 13.58 -7.31
CA ARG A 182 11.91 12.62 -7.77
C ARG A 182 11.34 11.82 -6.62
N TYR A 183 10.03 11.59 -6.68
CA TYR A 183 9.29 10.80 -5.70
C TYR A 183 8.42 9.76 -6.38
N LEU A 184 8.37 8.56 -5.82
CA LEU A 184 7.33 7.59 -6.09
C LEU A 184 6.25 7.77 -5.03
N VAL A 185 5.03 8.05 -5.47
CA VAL A 185 3.85 8.13 -4.60
C VAL A 185 2.97 6.93 -4.90
N GLN A 186 2.74 6.11 -3.90
CA GLN A 186 1.83 4.97 -3.96
C GLN A 186 0.58 5.29 -3.15
N PHE A 187 -0.57 5.21 -3.80
CA PHE A 187 -1.88 5.39 -3.19
C PHE A 187 -2.76 4.19 -3.48
N THR A 188 -3.29 3.56 -2.43
CA THR A 188 -4.12 2.35 -2.54
C THR A 188 -5.35 2.51 -1.68
N VAL A 189 -6.52 2.15 -2.22
CA VAL A 189 -7.76 2.00 -1.46
C VAL A 189 -8.22 0.56 -1.59
N THR A 190 -8.53 -0.10 -0.48
CA THR A 190 -8.93 -1.52 -0.45
C THR A 190 -10.15 -1.70 0.43
N GLY A 191 -11.12 -2.46 -0.03
CA GLY A 191 -12.33 -2.84 0.70
C GLY A 191 -12.79 -4.23 0.32
N TYR A 192 -13.82 -4.75 1.01
CA TYR A 192 -14.46 -6.00 0.62
C TYR A 192 -15.30 -5.78 -0.65
N ALA A 193 -15.14 -6.65 -1.65
CA ALA A 193 -15.87 -6.54 -2.92
C ALA A 193 -17.39 -6.56 -2.74
N GLU A 194 -17.89 -7.33 -1.79
CA GLU A 194 -19.31 -7.41 -1.45
C GLU A 194 -19.89 -6.13 -0.83
N LYS A 195 -19.02 -5.26 -0.26
CA LYS A 195 -19.40 -3.96 0.33
C LYS A 195 -19.10 -2.77 -0.57
N ALA A 196 -18.55 -3.00 -1.76
CA ALA A 196 -18.09 -1.93 -2.64
C ALA A 196 -19.17 -0.88 -2.93
N ALA A 197 -20.42 -1.28 -3.13
CA ALA A 197 -21.54 -0.36 -3.39
C ALA A 197 -21.90 0.49 -2.16
N GLU A 198 -21.85 -0.08 -0.95
CA GLU A 198 -22.12 0.64 0.31
C GLU A 198 -21.02 1.66 0.62
N GLU A 199 -19.78 1.30 0.33
CA GLU A 199 -18.59 2.08 0.67
C GLU A 199 -18.21 3.09 -0.42
N ALA A 200 -18.80 2.97 -1.62
CA ALA A 200 -18.47 3.79 -2.79
C ALA A 200 -18.42 5.30 -2.51
N PRO A 201 -19.38 5.92 -1.80
CA PRO A 201 -19.35 7.37 -1.59
C PRO A 201 -18.09 7.86 -0.85
N ASP A 202 -17.65 7.13 0.17
CA ASP A 202 -16.44 7.47 0.93
C ASP A 202 -15.19 7.19 0.10
N ILE A 203 -15.15 6.04 -0.58
CA ILE A 203 -14.02 5.63 -1.43
C ILE A 203 -13.82 6.61 -2.58
N GLU A 204 -14.89 7.00 -3.26
CA GLU A 204 -14.84 8.00 -4.34
C GLU A 204 -14.37 9.36 -3.83
N ALA A 205 -14.82 9.78 -2.64
CA ALA A 205 -14.35 11.02 -2.02
C ALA A 205 -12.85 10.97 -1.68
N ILE A 206 -12.35 9.82 -1.21
CA ILE A 206 -10.93 9.62 -0.91
C ILE A 206 -10.11 9.64 -2.22
N ILE A 207 -10.53 8.91 -3.24
CA ILE A 207 -9.85 8.85 -4.54
C ILE A 207 -9.86 10.23 -5.21
N GLY A 208 -11.01 10.89 -5.27
CA GLY A 208 -11.16 12.21 -5.88
C GLY A 208 -10.39 13.30 -5.15
N GLY A 209 -10.24 13.18 -3.84
CA GLY A 209 -9.50 14.12 -3.00
C GLY A 209 -8.01 13.82 -2.86
N PHE A 210 -7.53 12.66 -3.33
CA PHE A 210 -6.10 12.39 -3.38
C PHE A 210 -5.39 13.41 -4.27
N ASN A 211 -4.36 14.06 -3.72
CA ASN A 211 -3.67 15.16 -4.39
C ASN A 211 -2.15 15.02 -4.36
N VAL A 212 -1.54 15.35 -5.49
CA VAL A 212 -0.10 15.54 -5.65
C VAL A 212 0.08 16.86 -6.37
N ALA A 213 0.81 17.80 -5.77
CA ALA A 213 0.99 19.15 -6.32
C ALA A 213 2.34 19.74 -5.92
N LEU A 214 2.84 20.68 -6.70
CA LEU A 214 3.93 21.54 -6.25
C LEU A 214 3.42 22.47 -5.14
N PRO A 215 4.27 22.83 -4.17
CA PRO A 215 3.90 23.83 -3.16
C PRO A 215 3.64 25.19 -3.85
N PRO A 216 2.79 26.04 -3.26
CA PRO A 216 2.61 27.39 -3.78
C PRO A 216 3.95 28.14 -3.79
N PRO A 217 4.18 29.05 -4.76
CA PRO A 217 5.38 29.87 -4.75
C PRO A 217 5.47 30.68 -3.45
N PRO A 218 6.68 30.92 -2.94
CA PRO A 218 6.85 31.75 -1.74
C PRO A 218 6.20 33.12 -1.97
N PRO A 219 5.60 33.71 -0.95
CA PRO A 219 5.04 35.07 -1.05
C PRO A 219 6.15 36.04 -1.49
N LYS A 220 5.81 36.91 -2.44
CA LYS A 220 6.72 37.97 -2.93
C LYS A 220 6.91 39.02 -1.87
#